data_df46388edb3592c61786f2ed9ff7c44e
#
_entry.id   df46388edb3592c61786f2ed9ff7c44e
#
_cell.length_a   1.000
_cell.length_b   1.000
_cell.length_c   1.000
_cell.angle_alpha   90.00
_cell.angle_beta   90.00
_cell.angle_gamma   90.00
#
_symmetry.space_group_name_H-M   'P 1'
#
loop_
_entity.id
_entity.type
_entity.pdbx_description
1 polymer ?
#
loop_
_entity_poly.entity_id
_entity_poly.type
_entity_poly.pdbx_seq_one_letter_code
_entity_poly.pdbx_strand_id
1 'polypeptide(L)' 'MLFEEREEVVHEKYGAGRITKIFPNGGDTIYGVDFGKEYNLFVSGKDLLTKEGV' A
#
# COMPACT_ATOMS: atom_id res chain seq x y z
N MET A 1 -3.47 -9.97 6.06
CA MET A 1 -3.46 -10.16 4.61
C MET A 1 -2.29 -9.42 3.98
N LEU A 2 -1.56 -10.07 3.08
CA LEU A 2 -0.41 -9.46 2.42
C LEU A 2 -0.78 -8.99 1.02
N PHE A 3 -0.23 -7.85 0.66
CA PHE A 3 -0.37 -7.33 -0.70
C PHE A 3 0.88 -7.69 -1.50
N GLU A 4 0.76 -7.72 -2.81
CA GLU A 4 1.86 -8.05 -3.70
C GLU A 4 2.38 -6.80 -4.40
N GLU A 5 3.61 -6.88 -4.95
CA GLU A 5 4.13 -5.79 -5.75
C GLU A 5 3.23 -5.54 -6.94
N ARG A 6 3.04 -4.28 -7.26
CA ARG A 6 2.21 -3.79 -8.37
C ARG A 6 0.72 -3.96 -8.15
N GLU A 7 0.32 -4.44 -6.99
CA GLU A 7 -1.09 -4.55 -6.67
C GLU A 7 -1.68 -3.16 -6.46
N GLU A 8 -2.89 -2.94 -6.96
CA GLU A 8 -3.60 -1.69 -6.75
C GLU A 8 -4.30 -1.75 -5.40
N VAL A 9 -4.15 -0.67 -4.64
CA VAL A 9 -4.71 -0.58 -3.30
C VAL A 9 -5.36 0.78 -3.11
N VAL A 10 -6.15 0.90 -2.04
CA VAL A 10 -6.77 2.17 -1.67
C VAL A 10 -6.41 2.48 -0.24
N HIS A 11 -5.92 3.68 -0.01
CA HIS A 11 -5.63 4.17 1.33
C HIS A 11 -6.73 5.14 1.75
N GLU A 12 -7.18 5.02 2.99
CA GLU A 12 -8.26 5.85 3.50
C GLU A 12 -7.96 7.35 3.35
N LYS A 13 -6.72 7.73 3.58
CA LYS A 13 -6.31 9.12 3.55
C LYS A 13 -5.80 9.59 2.20
N TYR A 14 -5.07 8.73 1.49
CA TYR A 14 -4.37 9.13 0.26
C TYR A 14 -5.06 8.66 -1.02
N GLY A 15 -6.08 7.84 -0.92
CA GLY A 15 -6.81 7.38 -2.08
C GLY A 15 -6.17 6.19 -2.76
N ALA A 16 -6.40 6.04 -4.05
CA ALA A 16 -5.92 4.90 -4.82
C ALA A 16 -4.42 5.00 -5.09
N GLY A 17 -3.73 3.89 -5.02
CA GLY A 17 -2.31 3.81 -5.28
C GLY A 17 -1.89 2.42 -5.73
N ARG A 18 -0.60 2.24 -5.94
CA ARG A 18 -0.05 0.96 -6.36
C ARG A 18 1.18 0.62 -5.53
N ILE A 19 1.25 -0.63 -5.09
CA ILE A 19 2.37 -1.11 -4.29
C ILE A 19 3.63 -1.14 -5.15
N THR A 20 4.70 -0.50 -4.67
CA THR A 20 5.99 -0.49 -5.37
C THR A 20 7.06 -1.26 -4.61
N LYS A 21 6.97 -1.30 -3.28
CA LYS A 21 7.94 -2.00 -2.45
C LYS A 21 7.26 -2.63 -1.25
N ILE A 22 7.86 -3.67 -0.72
CA ILE A 22 7.33 -4.38 0.43
C ILE A 22 8.46 -4.56 1.45
N PHE A 23 8.22 -4.13 2.68
CA PHE A 23 9.18 -4.26 3.77
C PHE A 23 8.55 -5.04 4.90
N PRO A 24 8.80 -6.36 4.98
CA PRO A 24 8.31 -7.14 6.10
C PRO A 24 8.89 -6.62 7.41
N ASN A 25 8.04 -6.50 8.43
CA ASN A 25 8.47 -5.96 9.70
C ASN A 25 7.70 -6.64 10.83
N GLY A 26 8.13 -7.86 11.15
CA GLY A 26 7.44 -8.64 12.15
C GLY A 26 5.98 -8.87 11.77
N GLY A 27 5.07 -8.46 12.62
CA GLY A 27 3.64 -8.61 12.35
C GLY A 27 3.02 -7.44 11.59
N ASP A 28 3.83 -6.47 11.19
CA ASP A 28 3.31 -5.26 10.57
C ASP A 28 4.13 -4.89 9.34
N THR A 29 3.72 -5.41 8.19
CA THR A 29 4.41 -5.15 6.93
C THR A 29 4.18 -3.72 6.48
N ILE A 30 5.26 -3.05 6.09
CA ILE A 30 5.21 -1.69 5.57
C ILE A 30 5.31 -1.74 4.05
N TYR A 31 4.46 -1.00 3.39
CA TYR A 31 4.41 -0.96 1.93
C TYR A 31 4.80 0.41 1.41
N GLY A 32 5.63 0.42 0.37
CA GLY A 32 5.87 1.63 -0.39
C GLY A 32 4.81 1.71 -1.47
N VAL A 33 4.08 2.80 -1.51
CA VAL A 33 2.93 2.94 -2.40
C VAL A 33 3.05 4.23 -3.21
N ASP A 34 2.82 4.11 -4.51
CA ASP A 34 2.78 5.24 -5.42
C ASP A 34 1.33 5.71 -5.52
N PHE A 35 1.06 6.90 -4.96
CA PHE A 35 -0.27 7.51 -4.99
C PHE A 35 -0.36 8.61 -6.05
N GLY A 36 0.54 8.61 -7.03
CA GLY A 36 0.56 9.66 -8.03
C GLY A 36 1.37 10.89 -7.64
N LYS A 37 2.15 10.78 -6.57
CA LYS A 37 3.05 11.84 -6.13
C LYS A 37 4.42 11.66 -6.74
N GLU A 38 5.29 12.64 -6.57
CA GLU A 38 6.66 12.56 -7.05
C GLU A 38 7.48 11.53 -6.29
N TYR A 39 6.99 11.09 -5.14
CA TYR A 39 7.67 10.10 -4.30
C TYR A 39 6.67 9.09 -3.78
N ASN A 40 7.17 7.93 -3.41
CA ASN A 40 6.34 6.90 -2.82
C ASN A 40 6.17 7.17 -1.33
N LEU A 41 5.01 6.82 -0.80
CA LEU A 41 4.75 6.91 0.63
C LEU A 41 4.86 5.52 1.24
N PHE A 42 5.34 5.46 2.48
CA PHE A 42 5.44 4.20 3.20
C PHE A 42 4.32 4.12 4.21
N VAL A 43 3.47 3.12 4.07
CA VAL A 43 2.28 3.00 4.90
C VAL A 43 2.15 1.57 5.44
N SER A 44 1.46 1.43 6.56
CA SER A 44 1.17 0.14 7.13
C SER A 44 0.12 -0.60 6.30
N GLY A 45 0.29 -1.90 6.13
CA GLY A 45 -0.70 -2.71 5.43
C GLY A 45 -2.08 -2.68 6.06
N LYS A 46 -2.15 -2.34 7.35
CA LYS A 46 -3.43 -2.25 8.05
C LYS A 46 -4.32 -1.13 7.51
N ASP A 47 -3.70 -0.13 6.89
CA ASP A 47 -4.41 1.04 6.38
C ASP A 47 -4.78 0.91 4.91
N LEU A 48 -4.49 -0.23 4.31
CA LEU A 48 -4.72 -0.45 2.90
C LEU A 48 -5.83 -1.45 2.65
N LEU A 49 -6.60 -1.20 1.60
CA LEU A 49 -7.61 -2.14 1.09
C LEU A 49 -7.28 -2.43 -0.36
N THR A 50 -7.61 -3.64 -0.81
CA THR A 50 -7.50 -3.93 -2.23
C THR A 50 -8.53 -3.11 -2.98
N LYS A 51 -8.24 -2.79 -4.23
CA LYS A 51 -9.18 -2.01 -5.03
C LYS A 51 -10.53 -2.72 -5.16
N GLU A 52 -10.50 -4.04 -5.21
CA GLU A 52 -11.72 -4.84 -5.32
C GLU A 52 -12.49 -4.91 -4.00
N GLY A 53 -11.84 -4.66 -2.89
CA GLY A 53 -12.46 -4.70 -1.57
C GLY A 53 -13.10 -3.40 -1.13
N VAL A 54 -13.09 -2.40 -1.98
CA VAL A 54 -13.65 -1.08 -1.67
C VAL A 54 -15.12 -0.98 -2.09
#